data_f7910f28a4913d8810d6b24c7bdd5a51
#
_entry.id   f7910f28a4913d8810d6b24c7bdd5a51
#
_cell.length_a   1.000
_cell.length_b   1.000
_cell.length_c   1.000
_cell.angle_alpha   90.00
_cell.angle_beta   90.00
_cell.angle_gamma   90.00
#
_symmetry.space_group_name_H-M   'P 1'
#
loop_
_entity.id
_entity.type
_entity.pdbx_description
1 polymer ?
#
loop_
_entity_poly.entity_id
_entity_poly.type
_entity_poly.pdbx_seq_one_letter_code
_entity_poly.pdbx_strand_id
1 'polypeptide(L)'
;MQVTVSNNIVITNPSEDIKKWCETHLKLDNPDYAKKVRMGFWVGNTPKHLYLYEVQGDKYILPFGTLNEILPMVSGTSIVSNFTAPLGIDYGEPIPLYSYQQTAVEQAFNAQYGILESRAGSGKTQMGIALIKKYQRRALWLTHTSDLLRQSKERAERYMDKNLIGTITE
;
A
#
# COMPACT_ATOMS: atom_id res chain seq x y z
N MET A 1 12.36 12.06 20.12
CA MET A 1 11.76 11.27 19.03
C MET A 1 10.67 12.10 18.36
N GLN A 2 10.59 12.08 17.03
CA GLN A 2 9.55 12.73 16.24
C GLN A 2 9.06 11.74 15.19
N VAL A 3 7.75 11.68 14.96
CA VAL A 3 7.15 10.77 13.99
C VAL A 3 6.35 11.55 12.96
N THR A 4 6.65 11.32 11.69
CA THR A 4 5.90 11.90 10.57
C THR A 4 5.30 10.76 9.75
N VAL A 5 4.00 10.81 9.51
CA VAL A 5 3.26 9.80 8.75
C VAL A 5 2.75 10.40 7.45
N SER A 6 3.14 9.78 6.34
CA SER A 6 2.67 10.12 4.99
C SER A 6 2.49 8.81 4.18
N ASN A 7 3.05 8.69 2.99
CA ASN A 7 3.21 7.42 2.27
C ASN A 7 4.19 6.45 2.95
N ASN A 8 5.04 6.97 3.82
CA ASN A 8 5.95 6.23 4.70
C ASN A 8 5.83 6.78 6.12
N ILE A 9 6.38 6.04 7.08
CA ILE A 9 6.54 6.49 8.46
C ILE A 9 8.00 6.88 8.65
N VAL A 10 8.25 8.15 8.94
CA VAL A 10 9.59 8.65 9.23
C VAL A 10 9.73 8.89 10.72
N ILE A 11 10.66 8.20 11.37
CA ILE A 11 10.94 8.31 12.81
C ILE A 11 12.33 8.90 12.98
N THR A 12 12.41 10.10 13.51
CA THR A 12 13.68 10.77 13.84
C THR A 12 14.06 10.45 15.27
N ASN A 13 15.29 10.03 15.50
CA ASN A 13 15.82 9.56 16.79
C ASN A 13 14.94 8.45 17.40
N PRO A 14 14.75 7.28 16.70
CA PRO A 14 13.96 6.18 17.23
C PRO A 14 14.57 5.61 18.52
N SER A 15 13.70 5.10 19.39
CA SER A 15 14.12 4.36 20.57
C SER A 15 14.82 3.05 20.19
N GLU A 16 15.58 2.47 21.12
CA GLU A 16 16.22 1.16 20.90
C GLU A 16 15.19 0.04 20.65
N ASP A 17 14.01 0.13 21.25
CA ASP A 17 12.92 -0.83 21.01
C ASP A 17 12.44 -0.79 19.57
N ILE A 18 12.28 0.41 18.98
CA ILE A 18 11.91 0.56 17.57
C ILE A 18 13.00 0.02 16.65
N LYS A 19 14.27 0.31 16.93
CA LYS A 19 15.40 -0.20 16.14
C LYS A 19 15.42 -1.73 16.16
N LYS A 20 15.28 -2.32 17.35
CA LYS A 20 15.23 -3.77 17.54
C LYS A 20 14.02 -4.38 16.84
N TRP A 21 12.87 -3.71 16.91
CA TRP A 21 11.66 -4.14 16.20
C TRP A 21 11.89 -4.19 14.68
N CYS A 22 12.51 -3.15 14.10
CA CYS A 22 12.85 -3.10 12.68
C CYS A 22 13.78 -4.27 12.27
N GLU A 23 14.83 -4.53 13.06
CA GLU A 23 15.76 -5.64 12.82
C GLU A 23 15.08 -7.01 12.91
N THR A 24 14.03 -7.12 13.72
CA THR A 24 13.33 -8.41 13.94
C THR A 24 12.24 -8.65 12.88
N HIS A 25 11.50 -7.60 12.48
CA HIS A 25 10.30 -7.74 11.65
C HIS A 25 10.46 -7.25 10.21
N LEU A 26 11.41 -6.32 9.98
CA LEU A 26 11.62 -5.70 8.66
C LEU A 26 12.94 -6.11 7.99
N LYS A 27 13.65 -7.07 8.58
CA LYS A 27 14.83 -7.71 7.99
C LYS A 27 14.47 -9.14 7.65
N LEU A 28 14.48 -9.46 6.38
CA LEU A 28 14.09 -10.77 5.85
C LEU A 28 15.29 -11.49 5.24
N ASP A 29 15.31 -12.80 5.33
CA ASP A 29 16.26 -13.60 4.55
C ASP A 29 15.91 -13.50 3.07
N ASN A 30 16.91 -13.26 2.23
CA ASN A 30 16.71 -13.16 0.80
C ASN A 30 16.58 -14.57 0.18
N PRO A 31 15.41 -14.95 -0.35
CA PRO A 31 15.19 -16.25 -0.92
C PRO A 31 16.08 -16.53 -2.14
N ASP A 32 16.45 -15.50 -2.92
CA ASP A 32 17.33 -15.64 -4.07
C ASP A 32 18.76 -15.95 -3.63
N TYR A 33 19.22 -15.34 -2.55
CA TYR A 33 20.52 -15.67 -1.95
C TYR A 33 20.54 -17.12 -1.48
N ALA A 34 19.53 -17.52 -0.71
CA ALA A 34 19.41 -18.90 -0.22
C ALA A 34 19.32 -19.92 -1.36
N LYS A 35 18.61 -19.60 -2.44
CA LYS A 35 18.51 -20.43 -3.65
C LYS A 35 19.87 -20.59 -4.33
N LYS A 36 20.62 -19.50 -4.55
CA LYS A 36 21.95 -19.53 -5.17
C LYS A 36 22.93 -20.36 -4.36
N VAL A 37 22.96 -20.16 -3.03
CA VAL A 37 23.81 -20.96 -2.12
C VAL A 37 23.48 -22.45 -2.22
N ARG A 38 22.19 -22.81 -2.16
CA ARG A 38 21.75 -24.23 -2.25
C ARG A 38 22.11 -24.88 -3.57
N MET A 39 22.13 -24.11 -4.67
CA MET A 39 22.45 -24.59 -6.00
C MET A 39 23.97 -24.54 -6.33
N GLY A 40 24.79 -24.05 -5.39
CA GLY A 40 26.21 -23.85 -5.63
C GLY A 40 26.54 -22.75 -6.65
N PHE A 41 25.60 -21.83 -6.89
CA PHE A 41 25.80 -20.70 -7.79
C PHE A 41 26.55 -19.56 -7.10
N TRP A 42 27.28 -18.80 -7.86
CA TRP A 42 27.93 -17.60 -7.37
C TRP A 42 26.86 -16.57 -6.96
N VAL A 43 26.97 -16.09 -5.72
CA VAL A 43 25.99 -15.16 -5.15
C VAL A 43 26.16 -13.72 -5.62
N GLY A 44 27.37 -13.36 -6.08
CA GLY A 44 27.67 -12.02 -6.59
C GLY A 44 27.26 -10.92 -5.62
N ASN A 45 26.59 -9.89 -6.14
CA ASN A 45 26.07 -8.77 -5.38
C ASN A 45 24.67 -9.04 -4.77
N THR A 46 24.21 -10.31 -4.75
CA THR A 46 22.91 -10.65 -4.15
C THR A 46 23.02 -10.52 -2.63
N PRO A 47 22.31 -9.60 -1.98
CA PRO A 47 22.40 -9.42 -0.53
C PRO A 47 21.80 -10.61 0.20
N LYS A 48 22.42 -11.00 1.33
CA LYS A 48 21.92 -12.08 2.19
C LYS A 48 20.57 -11.76 2.82
N HIS A 49 20.35 -10.49 3.19
CA HIS A 49 19.14 -10.02 3.82
C HIS A 49 18.51 -8.89 2.99
N LEU A 50 17.20 -8.82 3.02
CA LEU A 50 16.41 -7.72 2.49
C LEU A 50 15.92 -6.87 3.66
N TYR A 51 16.17 -5.58 3.60
CA TYR A 51 15.70 -4.63 4.59
C TYR A 51 14.49 -3.90 4.02
N LEU A 52 13.34 -4.04 4.68
CA LEU A 52 12.09 -3.36 4.30
C LEU A 52 11.98 -1.96 4.92
N TYR A 53 13.05 -1.47 5.50
CA TYR A 53 13.18 -0.13 6.04
C TYR A 53 14.51 0.49 5.60
N GLU A 54 14.57 1.80 5.64
CA GLU A 54 15.77 2.57 5.28
C GLU A 54 16.25 3.38 6.48
N VAL A 55 17.57 3.54 6.60
CA VAL A 55 18.21 4.36 7.65
C VAL A 55 18.96 5.49 6.99
N GLN A 56 18.59 6.73 7.29
CA GLN A 56 19.24 7.95 6.79
C GLN A 56 19.66 8.81 7.98
N GLY A 57 20.91 8.65 8.41
CA GLY A 57 21.42 9.32 9.61
C GLY A 57 20.67 8.87 10.86
N ASP A 58 19.99 9.82 11.51
CA ASP A 58 19.15 9.59 12.69
C ASP A 58 17.69 9.22 12.38
N LYS A 59 17.35 9.07 11.08
CA LYS A 59 15.98 8.79 10.63
C LYS A 59 15.83 7.35 10.17
N TYR A 60 14.76 6.73 10.63
CA TYR A 60 14.26 5.44 10.15
C TYR A 60 13.02 5.69 9.29
N ILE A 61 13.03 5.17 8.06
CA ILE A 61 11.93 5.27 7.10
C ILE A 61 11.32 3.88 6.98
N LEU A 62 10.08 3.75 7.45
CA LEU A 62 9.36 2.48 7.51
C LEU A 62 8.21 2.47 6.51
N PRO A 63 7.83 1.29 5.99
CA PRO A 63 6.64 1.15 5.18
C PRO A 63 5.39 1.58 5.94
N PHE A 64 4.48 2.28 5.26
CA PHE A 64 3.22 2.73 5.87
C PHE A 64 2.40 1.59 6.49
N GLY A 65 2.46 0.38 5.91
CA GLY A 65 1.76 -0.80 6.40
C GLY A 65 2.10 -1.23 7.83
N THR A 66 3.23 -0.75 8.39
CA THR A 66 3.64 -1.05 9.77
C THR A 66 3.06 -0.08 10.82
N LEU A 67 2.20 0.87 10.41
CA LEU A 67 1.72 1.94 11.28
C LEU A 67 1.06 1.40 12.55
N ASN A 68 0.17 0.43 12.44
CA ASN A 68 -0.57 -0.10 13.59
C ASN A 68 0.35 -0.77 14.61
N GLU A 69 1.47 -1.33 14.17
CA GLU A 69 2.45 -2.00 15.04
C GLU A 69 3.40 -1.00 15.70
N ILE A 70 3.68 0.11 15.02
CA ILE A 70 4.55 1.17 15.53
C ILE A 70 3.81 2.13 16.46
N LEU A 71 2.53 2.40 16.25
CA LEU A 71 1.74 3.33 17.06
C LEU A 71 1.85 3.10 18.59
N PRO A 72 1.76 1.87 19.12
CA PRO A 72 1.93 1.63 20.56
C PRO A 72 3.32 1.99 21.08
N MET A 73 4.36 1.86 20.23
CA MET A 73 5.76 2.10 20.60
C MET A 73 6.13 3.58 20.60
N VAL A 74 5.33 4.42 19.93
CA VAL A 74 5.53 5.88 19.84
C VAL A 74 4.52 6.65 20.69
N SER A 75 3.80 5.97 21.57
CA SER A 75 2.82 6.60 22.48
C SER A 75 3.47 7.74 23.28
N GLY A 76 2.79 8.89 23.38
CA GLY A 76 3.31 10.09 24.02
C GLY A 76 4.22 10.94 23.12
N THR A 77 4.43 10.56 21.87
CA THR A 77 5.20 11.34 20.88
C THR A 77 4.26 12.14 19.98
N SER A 78 4.67 13.34 19.57
CA SER A 78 3.94 14.13 18.58
C SER A 78 3.99 13.44 17.22
N ILE A 79 2.82 13.06 16.70
CA ILE A 79 2.68 12.46 15.36
C ILE A 79 2.16 13.54 14.41
N VAL A 80 2.94 13.82 13.38
CA VAL A 80 2.54 14.73 12.30
C VAL A 80 2.04 13.90 11.13
N SER A 81 0.79 14.10 10.76
CA SER A 81 0.19 13.46 9.58
C SER A 81 0.19 14.41 8.39
N ASN A 82 0.86 14.02 7.31
CA ASN A 82 0.97 14.79 6.07
C ASN A 82 0.06 14.23 4.96
N PHE A 83 -1.16 13.85 5.31
CA PHE A 83 -2.13 13.44 4.30
C PHE A 83 -2.82 14.65 3.69
N THR A 84 -2.88 14.66 2.36
CA THR A 84 -3.62 15.70 1.61
C THR A 84 -5.12 15.52 1.85
N ALA A 85 -5.82 16.63 2.07
CA ALA A 85 -7.29 16.63 2.16
C ALA A 85 -7.93 16.05 0.88
N PRO A 86 -9.13 15.45 0.97
CA PRO A 86 -9.89 15.03 -0.21
C PRO A 86 -10.07 16.21 -1.18
N LEU A 87 -9.92 15.95 -2.49
CA LEU A 87 -10.15 16.96 -3.53
C LEU A 87 -11.63 17.14 -3.86
N GLY A 88 -12.52 16.33 -3.28
CA GLY A 88 -13.96 16.37 -3.54
C GLY A 88 -14.30 16.03 -5.01
N ILE A 89 -13.59 15.10 -5.64
CA ILE A 89 -13.87 14.70 -7.01
C ILE A 89 -15.19 13.95 -7.06
N ASP A 90 -16.12 14.48 -7.80
CA ASP A 90 -17.39 13.79 -8.07
C ASP A 90 -17.18 12.74 -9.19
N TYR A 91 -17.25 11.48 -8.82
CA TYR A 91 -17.20 10.36 -9.74
C TYR A 91 -18.59 9.85 -10.17
N GLY A 92 -19.65 10.59 -9.87
CA GLY A 92 -21.03 10.24 -10.18
C GLY A 92 -21.63 9.19 -9.22
N GLU A 93 -22.77 8.61 -9.60
CA GLU A 93 -23.55 7.69 -8.79
C GLU A 93 -22.78 6.46 -8.28
N PRO A 94 -23.10 5.93 -7.10
CA PRO A 94 -22.52 4.73 -6.56
C PRO A 94 -22.66 3.54 -7.50
N ILE A 95 -21.69 2.61 -7.44
CA ILE A 95 -21.72 1.38 -8.23
C ILE A 95 -22.68 0.38 -7.56
N PRO A 96 -23.55 -0.31 -8.30
CA PRO A 96 -24.33 -1.41 -7.75
C PRO A 96 -23.40 -2.55 -7.35
N LEU A 97 -23.46 -2.95 -6.09
CA LEU A 97 -22.65 -3.99 -5.47
C LEU A 97 -23.54 -5.07 -4.85
N TYR A 98 -23.11 -6.31 -4.90
CA TYR A 98 -23.68 -7.36 -4.08
C TYR A 98 -23.37 -7.11 -2.59
N SER A 99 -24.16 -7.66 -1.68
CA SER A 99 -24.03 -7.44 -0.25
C SER A 99 -22.60 -7.72 0.29
N TYR A 100 -22.00 -8.84 -0.16
CA TYR A 100 -20.64 -9.19 0.25
C TYR A 100 -19.57 -8.19 -0.29
N GLN A 101 -19.78 -7.64 -1.50
CA GLN A 101 -18.90 -6.62 -2.07
C GLN A 101 -19.04 -5.30 -1.32
N GLN A 102 -20.26 -4.94 -0.95
CA GLN A 102 -20.51 -3.73 -0.15
C GLN A 102 -19.82 -3.83 1.21
N THR A 103 -19.95 -4.97 1.90
CA THR A 103 -19.26 -5.21 3.16
C THR A 103 -17.74 -5.09 3.00
N ALA A 104 -17.16 -5.69 1.96
CA ALA A 104 -15.72 -5.62 1.69
C ALA A 104 -15.25 -4.19 1.39
N VAL A 105 -16.01 -3.43 0.62
CA VAL A 105 -15.72 -2.01 0.33
C VAL A 105 -15.78 -1.15 1.59
N GLU A 106 -16.78 -1.35 2.47
CA GLU A 106 -16.88 -0.63 3.74
C GLU A 106 -15.71 -0.95 4.66
N GLN A 107 -15.35 -2.22 4.80
CA GLN A 107 -14.21 -2.65 5.62
C GLN A 107 -12.90 -2.05 5.10
N ALA A 108 -12.65 -2.12 3.78
CA ALA A 108 -11.46 -1.56 3.16
C ALA A 108 -11.40 -0.03 3.29
N PHE A 109 -12.54 0.67 3.15
CA PHE A 109 -12.62 2.12 3.34
C PHE A 109 -12.28 2.51 4.78
N ASN A 110 -12.82 1.81 5.77
CA ASN A 110 -12.57 2.10 7.18
C ASN A 110 -11.13 1.76 7.60
N ALA A 111 -10.56 0.68 7.03
CA ALA A 111 -9.17 0.29 7.28
C ALA A 111 -8.17 1.24 6.64
N GLN A 112 -8.55 1.97 5.58
CA GLN A 112 -7.74 2.91 4.79
C GLN A 112 -6.57 2.28 4.02
N TYR A 113 -5.96 1.23 4.50
CA TYR A 113 -4.90 0.45 3.85
C TYR A 113 -4.99 -1.03 4.23
N GLY A 114 -4.45 -1.89 3.39
CA GLY A 114 -4.42 -3.33 3.62
C GLY A 114 -4.47 -4.14 2.34
N ILE A 115 -4.71 -5.43 2.48
CA ILE A 115 -4.88 -6.36 1.38
C ILE A 115 -6.33 -6.86 1.39
N LEU A 116 -7.05 -6.64 0.28
CA LEU A 116 -8.37 -7.21 0.05
C LEU A 116 -8.20 -8.54 -0.68
N GLU A 117 -8.23 -9.64 0.07
CA GLU A 117 -8.21 -10.97 -0.50
C GLU A 117 -9.63 -11.41 -0.89
N SER A 118 -9.78 -11.89 -2.13
CA SER A 118 -11.08 -12.35 -2.65
C SER A 118 -10.88 -13.33 -3.80
N ARG A 119 -11.80 -14.29 -3.94
CA ARG A 119 -11.74 -15.33 -4.98
C ARG A 119 -11.75 -14.74 -6.39
N ALA A 120 -11.28 -15.53 -7.36
CA ALA A 120 -11.45 -15.18 -8.79
C ALA A 120 -12.94 -15.03 -9.11
N GLY A 121 -13.30 -14.04 -9.95
CA GLY A 121 -14.70 -13.79 -10.31
C GLY A 121 -15.54 -13.02 -9.28
N SER A 122 -15.03 -12.73 -8.08
CA SER A 122 -15.77 -12.01 -7.04
C SER A 122 -16.00 -10.51 -7.32
N GLY A 123 -15.47 -9.98 -8.42
CA GLY A 123 -15.63 -8.57 -8.78
C GLY A 123 -14.65 -7.61 -8.10
N LYS A 124 -13.42 -8.06 -7.83
CA LYS A 124 -12.35 -7.23 -7.22
C LYS A 124 -12.18 -5.87 -7.90
N THR A 125 -12.18 -5.84 -9.24
CA THR A 125 -12.10 -4.59 -10.01
C THR A 125 -13.27 -3.66 -9.71
N GLN A 126 -14.48 -4.21 -9.59
CA GLN A 126 -15.67 -3.42 -9.28
C GLN A 126 -15.62 -2.85 -7.86
N MET A 127 -15.19 -3.66 -6.88
CA MET A 127 -14.96 -3.21 -5.51
C MET A 127 -13.88 -2.11 -5.42
N GLY A 128 -12.78 -2.25 -6.17
CA GLY A 128 -11.73 -1.22 -6.23
C GLY A 128 -12.21 0.09 -6.84
N ILE A 129 -13.00 0.04 -7.93
CA ILE A 129 -13.60 1.24 -8.52
C ILE A 129 -14.60 1.89 -7.55
N ALA A 130 -15.39 1.08 -6.83
CA ALA A 130 -16.30 1.59 -5.79
C ALA A 130 -15.55 2.31 -4.66
N LEU A 131 -14.38 1.78 -4.25
CA LEU A 131 -13.49 2.44 -3.29
C LEU A 131 -12.99 3.80 -3.79
N ILE A 132 -12.54 3.89 -5.06
CA ILE A 132 -12.10 5.17 -5.66
C ILE A 132 -13.22 6.20 -5.59
N LYS A 133 -14.45 5.82 -5.99
CA LYS A 133 -15.61 6.70 -5.93
C LYS A 133 -15.93 7.13 -4.50
N LYS A 134 -15.84 6.21 -3.54
CA LYS A 134 -16.11 6.49 -2.13
C LYS A 134 -15.07 7.42 -1.49
N TYR A 135 -13.79 7.30 -1.88
CA TYR A 135 -12.73 8.18 -1.40
C TYR A 135 -12.78 9.60 -1.99
N GLN A 136 -13.38 9.78 -3.15
CA GLN A 136 -13.46 11.07 -3.86
C GLN A 136 -12.08 11.76 -4.02
N ARG A 137 -11.05 10.95 -4.25
CA ARG A 137 -9.66 11.40 -4.40
C ARG A 137 -9.08 10.92 -5.71
N ARG A 138 -8.00 11.55 -6.16
CA ARG A 138 -7.17 11.00 -7.25
C ARG A 138 -6.66 9.63 -6.84
N ALA A 139 -6.73 8.67 -7.76
CA ALA A 139 -6.29 7.31 -7.55
C ALA A 139 -5.32 6.87 -8.63
N LEU A 140 -4.32 6.08 -8.26
CA LEU A 140 -3.45 5.39 -9.19
C LEU A 140 -3.79 3.90 -9.15
N TRP A 141 -4.20 3.36 -10.30
CA TRP A 141 -4.50 1.95 -10.47
C TRP A 141 -3.35 1.26 -11.20
N LEU A 142 -2.67 0.34 -10.52
CA LEU A 142 -1.51 -0.38 -11.06
C LEU A 142 -1.89 -1.80 -11.45
N THR A 143 -1.46 -2.21 -12.63
CA THR A 143 -1.58 -3.59 -13.13
C THR A 143 -0.26 -4.02 -13.75
N HIS A 144 -0.01 -5.33 -13.78
CA HIS A 144 1.25 -5.88 -14.29
C HIS A 144 1.16 -6.36 -15.75
N THR A 145 -0.02 -6.24 -16.40
CA THR A 145 -0.21 -6.56 -17.84
C THR A 145 -1.10 -5.54 -18.52
N SER A 146 -0.86 -5.32 -19.81
CA SER A 146 -1.67 -4.44 -20.66
C SER A 146 -3.13 -4.90 -20.77
N ASP A 147 -3.38 -6.22 -20.77
CA ASP A 147 -4.73 -6.77 -20.82
C ASP A 147 -5.53 -6.45 -19.55
N LEU A 148 -4.92 -6.57 -18.38
CA LEU A 148 -5.56 -6.19 -17.12
C LEU A 148 -5.79 -4.68 -17.05
N LEU A 149 -4.87 -3.87 -17.58
CA LEU A 149 -5.05 -2.44 -17.68
C LEU A 149 -6.28 -2.10 -18.53
N ARG A 150 -6.35 -2.67 -19.74
CA ARG A 150 -7.48 -2.47 -20.65
C ARG A 150 -8.80 -2.89 -20.02
N GLN A 151 -8.87 -4.10 -19.44
CA GLN A 151 -10.08 -4.58 -18.75
C GLN A 151 -10.50 -3.68 -17.59
N SER A 152 -9.54 -3.22 -16.80
CA SER A 152 -9.81 -2.32 -15.66
C SER A 152 -10.34 -0.97 -16.13
N LYS A 153 -9.73 -0.40 -17.19
CA LYS A 153 -10.17 0.84 -17.81
C LYS A 153 -11.58 0.72 -18.36
N GLU A 154 -11.85 -0.28 -19.21
CA GLU A 154 -13.18 -0.54 -19.75
C GLU A 154 -14.25 -0.72 -18.64
N ARG A 155 -13.87 -1.34 -17.53
CA ARG A 155 -14.77 -1.47 -16.38
C ARG A 155 -15.01 -0.13 -15.70
N ALA A 156 -13.99 0.68 -15.51
CA ALA A 156 -14.09 2.00 -14.89
C ALA A 156 -14.95 2.95 -15.75
N GLU A 157 -14.78 2.94 -17.07
CA GLU A 157 -15.55 3.76 -18.03
C GLU A 157 -17.06 3.46 -18.04
N ARG A 158 -17.50 2.35 -17.45
CA ARG A 158 -18.93 2.05 -17.27
C ARG A 158 -19.55 2.78 -16.09
N TYR A 159 -18.73 3.26 -15.16
CA TYR A 159 -19.17 3.79 -13.87
C TYR A 159 -18.64 5.20 -13.56
N MET A 160 -17.77 5.73 -14.40
CA MET A 160 -17.18 7.07 -14.28
C MET A 160 -17.10 7.74 -15.64
N ASP A 161 -17.05 9.08 -15.63
CA ASP A 161 -16.76 9.84 -16.85
C ASP A 161 -15.36 9.48 -17.39
N LYS A 162 -15.29 9.17 -18.68
CA LYS A 162 -14.05 8.81 -19.38
C LYS A 162 -12.99 9.92 -19.30
N ASN A 163 -13.41 11.17 -19.20
CA ASN A 163 -12.51 12.32 -19.07
C ASN A 163 -11.76 12.34 -17.72
N LEU A 164 -12.24 11.59 -16.73
CA LEU A 164 -11.58 11.43 -15.43
C LEU A 164 -10.55 10.28 -15.41
N ILE A 165 -10.44 9.52 -16.52
CA ILE A 165 -9.61 8.31 -16.59
C ILE A 165 -8.45 8.53 -17.55
N GLY A 166 -7.25 8.69 -17.00
CA GLY A 166 -5.99 8.68 -17.75
C GLY A 166 -5.37 7.29 -17.82
N THR A 167 -4.48 7.08 -18.78
CA THR A 167 -3.67 5.86 -18.91
C THR A 167 -2.21 6.25 -19.08
N ILE A 168 -1.33 5.60 -18.34
CA ILE A 168 0.13 5.74 -18.45
C ILE A 168 0.66 4.37 -18.87
N THR A 169 1.26 4.31 -20.04
CA THR A 169 1.96 3.13 -20.60
C THR A 169 3.30 3.57 -21.11
N GLU A 170 4.27 2.66 -21.17
CA GLU A 170 5.54 2.86 -21.87
C GLU A 170 5.31 3.03 -23.37
#